data_ec145a04258a0bc698e6863976addeee
#
_entry.id   ec145a04258a0bc698e6863976addeee
#
_cell.length_a   1.000
_cell.length_b   1.000
_cell.length_c   1.000
_cell.angle_alpha   90.00
_cell.angle_beta   90.00
_cell.angle_gamma   90.00
#
_symmetry.space_group_name_H-M   'P 1'
#
loop_
_entity.id
_entity.type
_entity.pdbx_description
1 polymer ?
#
loop_
_entity_poly.entity_id
_entity_poly.type
_entity_poly.pdbx_seq_one_letter_code
_entity_poly.pdbx_strand_id
1 'polypeptide(L)'
;MDPVVDPEEIRALAARVPEQVLFGTSTWTYPGWTGLVYHRSYPKSAPSARMLEEYARFPLFRTVGIDSSFYRPPSPATLAAYARALPRGFPCVSKVWEQITIHSYSGQRDGPRGQANPDYLNAELFLSEMYRPYQEHFRGHAGPFVFEFQASMLKPEEFVNRVDDFFGKLPREGQYAVEVRNEEFLTPAYFAVLREHGVAHVFNSWTRMPTIGAQLELPGSLTATFIVARALLRPGTTYDEAVDAFSPYDRIREPNPELRHDIAQLVDRARTMRVPAYILVNNRAEGSAPRTIMEIVRGLR
;
A
#
# COMPACT_ATOMS: atom_id res chain seq x y z
N MET A 1 29.67 -8.04 -1.40
CA MET A 1 28.53 -8.91 -1.77
C MET A 1 27.81 -9.20 -0.47
N ASP A 2 26.55 -8.79 -0.31
CA ASP A 2 25.78 -9.20 0.87
C ASP A 2 25.66 -10.73 0.88
N PRO A 3 25.68 -11.38 2.04
CA PRO A 3 25.54 -12.83 2.12
C PRO A 3 24.23 -13.26 1.45
N VAL A 4 24.29 -14.34 0.68
CA VAL A 4 23.11 -15.01 0.14
C VAL A 4 22.25 -15.42 1.34
N VAL A 5 21.03 -14.91 1.42
CA VAL A 5 20.14 -15.23 2.54
C VAL A 5 19.71 -16.70 2.44
N ASP A 6 19.90 -17.43 3.53
CA ASP A 6 19.54 -18.83 3.60
C ASP A 6 18.00 -19.00 3.46
N PRO A 7 17.51 -19.81 2.52
CA PRO A 7 16.09 -20.12 2.40
C PRO A 7 15.46 -20.67 3.68
N GLU A 8 16.23 -21.38 4.51
CA GLU A 8 15.75 -21.87 5.81
C GLU A 8 15.54 -20.73 6.81
N GLU A 9 16.44 -19.75 6.82
CA GLU A 9 16.27 -18.54 7.64
C GLU A 9 15.01 -17.79 7.22
N ILE A 10 14.75 -17.64 5.90
CA ILE A 10 13.53 -16.96 5.41
C ILE A 10 12.27 -17.69 5.89
N ARG A 11 12.25 -19.04 5.83
CA ARG A 11 11.13 -19.84 6.34
C ARG A 11 10.95 -19.71 7.84
N ALA A 12 12.03 -19.71 8.59
CA ALA A 12 12.01 -19.52 10.04
C ALA A 12 11.45 -18.13 10.41
N LEU A 13 11.85 -17.09 9.69
CA LEU A 13 11.29 -15.75 9.86
C LEU A 13 9.78 -15.72 9.51
N ALA A 14 9.38 -16.35 8.41
CA ALA A 14 7.97 -16.38 8.01
C ALA A 14 7.07 -17.07 9.06
N ALA A 15 7.59 -18.07 9.78
CA ALA A 15 6.88 -18.75 10.86
C ALA A 15 6.67 -17.86 12.09
N ARG A 16 7.43 -16.77 12.26
CA ARG A 16 7.27 -15.80 13.37
C ARG A 16 6.20 -14.75 13.08
N VAL A 17 5.79 -14.59 11.82
CA VAL A 17 4.78 -13.60 11.45
C VAL A 17 3.40 -14.07 11.90
N PRO A 18 2.67 -13.30 12.73
CA PRO A 18 1.30 -13.64 13.11
C PRO A 18 0.40 -13.91 11.90
N GLU A 19 -0.55 -14.83 12.02
CA GLU A 19 -1.40 -15.27 10.91
C GLU A 19 -2.17 -14.11 10.25
N GLN A 20 -2.67 -13.18 11.05
CA GLN A 20 -3.42 -12.01 10.59
C GLN A 20 -2.54 -10.93 9.95
N VAL A 21 -1.21 -11.01 10.03
CA VAL A 21 -0.31 -10.02 9.44
C VAL A 21 0.12 -10.45 8.05
N LEU A 22 -0.15 -9.58 7.10
CA LEU A 22 0.12 -9.77 5.68
C LEU A 22 1.18 -8.76 5.24
N PHE A 23 2.45 -9.19 5.31
CA PHE A 23 3.53 -8.39 4.75
C PHE A 23 3.57 -8.52 3.24
N GLY A 24 3.90 -7.42 2.58
CA GLY A 24 4.12 -7.33 1.14
C GLY A 24 4.82 -6.04 0.76
N THR A 25 4.91 -5.80 -0.52
CA THR A 25 5.58 -4.63 -1.09
C THR A 25 4.63 -3.81 -1.95
N SER A 26 4.91 -2.53 -2.14
CA SER A 26 4.06 -1.61 -2.93
C SER A 26 3.92 -2.04 -4.39
N THR A 27 4.90 -2.74 -4.93
CA THR A 27 4.89 -3.39 -6.25
C THR A 27 5.97 -4.48 -6.26
N TRP A 28 6.04 -5.29 -7.34
CA TRP A 28 6.89 -6.47 -7.39
C TRP A 28 7.90 -6.49 -8.55
N THR A 29 7.86 -5.52 -9.45
CA THR A 29 8.66 -5.53 -10.69
C THR A 29 10.06 -4.94 -10.51
N TYR A 30 10.84 -5.43 -9.54
CA TYR A 30 12.19 -4.94 -9.23
C TYR A 30 13.27 -5.97 -9.55
N PRO A 31 14.09 -5.77 -10.61
CA PRO A 31 15.21 -6.66 -10.95
C PRO A 31 16.26 -6.80 -9.85
N GLY A 32 16.43 -5.78 -9.00
CA GLY A 32 17.38 -5.80 -7.88
C GLY A 32 17.09 -6.87 -6.80
N TRP A 33 15.95 -7.52 -6.87
CA TRP A 33 15.60 -8.62 -5.97
C TRP A 33 16.03 -10.00 -6.49
N THR A 34 16.72 -10.07 -7.62
CA THR A 34 17.31 -11.30 -8.14
C THR A 34 18.30 -11.88 -7.14
N GLY A 35 18.19 -13.18 -6.87
CA GLY A 35 18.98 -13.89 -5.85
C GLY A 35 18.37 -13.86 -4.43
N LEU A 36 17.31 -13.06 -4.20
CA LEU A 36 16.58 -13.04 -2.94
C LEU A 36 15.12 -13.48 -3.13
N VAL A 37 14.35 -12.74 -3.93
CA VAL A 37 12.95 -13.02 -4.23
C VAL A 37 12.82 -13.79 -5.54
N TYR A 38 13.64 -13.45 -6.53
CA TYR A 38 13.63 -14.05 -7.85
C TYR A 38 14.85 -14.95 -8.07
N HIS A 39 14.64 -16.18 -8.57
CA HIS A 39 15.73 -17.12 -8.88
C HIS A 39 16.50 -16.74 -10.14
N ARG A 40 15.95 -15.84 -10.98
CA ARG A 40 16.52 -15.43 -12.26
C ARG A 40 16.32 -13.95 -12.50
N SER A 41 17.15 -13.36 -13.35
CA SER A 41 16.92 -12.05 -13.91
C SER A 41 15.72 -12.04 -14.84
N TYR A 42 14.89 -11.00 -14.71
CA TYR A 42 13.80 -10.71 -15.61
C TYR A 42 14.15 -9.52 -16.50
N PRO A 43 14.00 -9.61 -17.84
CA PRO A 43 14.14 -8.45 -18.70
C PRO A 43 13.03 -7.42 -18.41
N LYS A 44 13.28 -6.15 -18.72
CA LYS A 44 12.28 -5.07 -18.51
C LYS A 44 10.95 -5.32 -19.23
N SER A 45 10.97 -6.09 -20.32
CA SER A 45 9.78 -6.51 -21.09
C SER A 45 9.06 -7.73 -20.53
N ALA A 46 9.53 -8.32 -19.44
CA ALA A 46 8.89 -9.50 -18.86
C ALA A 46 7.45 -9.18 -18.43
N PRO A 47 6.47 -10.06 -18.73
CA PRO A 47 5.12 -9.88 -18.23
C PRO A 47 5.10 -9.84 -16.70
N SER A 48 4.49 -8.80 -16.12
CA SER A 48 4.41 -8.60 -14.68
C SER A 48 3.75 -9.76 -13.94
N ALA A 49 2.77 -10.42 -14.57
CA ALA A 49 2.12 -11.62 -14.01
C ALA A 49 3.10 -12.78 -13.76
N ARG A 50 4.13 -12.94 -14.61
CA ARG A 50 5.14 -13.98 -14.43
C ARG A 50 6.06 -13.71 -13.24
N MET A 51 6.40 -12.44 -13.02
CA MET A 51 7.14 -12.03 -11.82
C MET A 51 6.26 -12.16 -10.57
N LEU A 52 4.96 -11.87 -10.68
CA LEU A 52 4.00 -11.99 -9.58
C LEU A 52 3.85 -13.43 -9.09
N GLU A 53 3.85 -14.42 -10.00
CA GLU A 53 3.83 -15.84 -9.65
C GLU A 53 5.02 -16.24 -8.77
N GLU A 54 6.23 -15.75 -9.09
CA GLU A 54 7.43 -16.03 -8.31
C GLU A 54 7.46 -15.23 -7.01
N TYR A 55 7.04 -13.97 -7.04
CA TYR A 55 6.89 -13.10 -5.88
C TYR A 55 6.02 -13.75 -4.79
N ALA A 56 4.88 -14.28 -5.18
CA ALA A 56 3.92 -14.89 -4.25
C ALA A 56 4.41 -16.19 -3.59
N ARG A 57 5.53 -16.75 -4.07
CA ARG A 57 6.20 -17.91 -3.45
C ARG A 57 7.21 -17.53 -2.38
N PHE A 58 7.54 -16.24 -2.26
CA PHE A 58 8.47 -15.80 -1.23
C PHE A 58 7.80 -15.89 0.16
N PRO A 59 8.36 -16.65 1.11
CA PRO A 59 7.63 -17.07 2.32
C PRO A 59 7.13 -15.94 3.21
N LEU A 60 7.80 -14.77 3.17
CA LEU A 60 7.41 -13.61 3.96
C LEU A 60 6.31 -12.77 3.31
N PHE A 61 5.98 -13.00 2.03
CA PHE A 61 4.97 -12.21 1.34
C PHE A 61 3.61 -12.90 1.36
N ARG A 62 2.63 -12.23 1.94
CA ARG A 62 1.24 -12.68 2.04
C ARG A 62 0.27 -11.70 1.38
N THR A 63 0.77 -10.60 0.84
CA THR A 63 0.05 -9.60 0.06
C THR A 63 0.99 -8.88 -0.90
N VAL A 64 0.42 -8.07 -1.79
CA VAL A 64 1.17 -7.18 -2.69
C VAL A 64 0.34 -5.95 -3.03
N GLY A 65 1.00 -4.82 -3.23
CA GLY A 65 0.39 -3.60 -3.76
C GLY A 65 0.31 -3.63 -5.30
N ILE A 66 -0.84 -3.30 -5.85
CA ILE A 66 -1.01 -3.01 -7.28
C ILE A 66 -0.98 -1.49 -7.45
N ASP A 67 0.22 -0.89 -7.28
CA ASP A 67 0.38 0.57 -7.36
C ASP A 67 0.24 1.11 -8.80
N SER A 68 0.42 0.26 -9.82
CA SER A 68 0.21 0.64 -11.23
C SER A 68 -1.23 1.04 -11.55
N SER A 69 -2.19 0.54 -10.80
CA SER A 69 -3.62 0.89 -10.93
C SER A 69 -3.92 2.36 -10.59
N PHE A 70 -3.02 3.04 -9.90
CA PHE A 70 -3.10 4.48 -9.64
C PHE A 70 -3.10 5.31 -10.92
N TYR A 71 -2.27 4.93 -11.88
CA TYR A 71 -2.12 5.68 -13.13
C TYR A 71 -3.17 5.31 -14.18
N ARG A 72 -3.67 4.08 -14.12
CA ARG A 72 -4.67 3.55 -15.06
C ARG A 72 -5.32 2.29 -14.47
N PRO A 73 -6.64 2.16 -14.56
CA PRO A 73 -7.33 0.93 -14.20
C PRO A 73 -6.75 -0.28 -14.95
N PRO A 74 -6.50 -1.41 -14.27
CA PRO A 74 -6.06 -2.63 -14.94
C PRO A 74 -7.15 -3.17 -15.85
N SER A 75 -6.79 -3.61 -17.06
CA SER A 75 -7.76 -4.25 -17.95
C SER A 75 -8.25 -5.58 -17.36
N PRO A 76 -9.44 -6.06 -17.77
CA PRO A 76 -9.95 -7.39 -17.42
C PRO A 76 -8.94 -8.50 -17.70
N ALA A 77 -8.23 -8.44 -18.83
CA ALA A 77 -7.19 -9.40 -19.18
C ALA A 77 -6.00 -9.37 -18.20
N THR A 78 -5.61 -8.18 -17.74
CA THR A 78 -4.54 -8.00 -16.74
C THR A 78 -4.96 -8.59 -15.40
N LEU A 79 -6.16 -8.28 -14.92
CA LEU A 79 -6.72 -8.81 -13.68
C LEU A 79 -6.80 -10.35 -13.70
N ALA A 80 -7.31 -10.91 -14.79
CA ALA A 80 -7.37 -12.36 -14.97
C ALA A 80 -5.98 -13.02 -15.04
N ALA A 81 -4.97 -12.33 -15.62
CA ALA A 81 -3.59 -12.82 -15.64
C ALA A 81 -2.98 -12.81 -14.23
N TYR A 82 -3.23 -11.77 -13.43
CA TYR A 82 -2.78 -11.71 -12.03
C TYR A 82 -3.48 -12.76 -11.17
N ALA A 83 -4.80 -12.95 -11.35
CA ALA A 83 -5.54 -13.98 -10.62
C ALA A 83 -5.00 -15.40 -10.86
N ARG A 84 -4.59 -15.69 -12.10
CA ARG A 84 -3.96 -16.99 -12.43
C ARG A 84 -2.54 -17.16 -11.86
N ALA A 85 -1.83 -16.06 -11.65
CA ALA A 85 -0.46 -16.07 -11.14
C ALA A 85 -0.39 -16.22 -9.61
N LEU A 86 -1.45 -15.89 -8.90
CA LEU A 86 -1.49 -15.85 -7.43
C LEU A 86 -2.02 -17.17 -6.85
N PRO A 87 -1.48 -17.64 -5.71
CA PRO A 87 -2.06 -18.76 -4.98
C PRO A 87 -3.43 -18.36 -4.39
N ARG A 88 -4.33 -19.33 -4.28
CA ARG A 88 -5.66 -19.12 -3.71
C ARG A 88 -5.59 -18.42 -2.34
N GLY A 89 -6.37 -17.37 -2.14
CA GLY A 89 -6.43 -16.64 -0.88
C GLY A 89 -5.29 -15.65 -0.67
N PHE A 90 -4.52 -15.30 -1.70
CA PHE A 90 -3.49 -14.26 -1.64
C PHE A 90 -4.12 -12.90 -2.00
N PRO A 91 -4.42 -12.04 -1.01
CA PRO A 91 -5.06 -10.76 -1.26
C PRO A 91 -4.07 -9.71 -1.79
N CYS A 92 -4.56 -8.80 -2.64
CA CYS A 92 -3.79 -7.68 -3.16
C CYS A 92 -4.41 -6.35 -2.70
N VAL A 93 -3.56 -5.41 -2.32
CA VAL A 93 -3.96 -4.04 -2.01
C VAL A 93 -3.83 -3.20 -3.28
N SER A 94 -4.93 -2.64 -3.77
CA SER A 94 -4.93 -1.92 -5.05
C SER A 94 -5.10 -0.42 -4.84
N LYS A 95 -4.19 0.38 -5.41
CA LYS A 95 -4.39 1.83 -5.43
C LYS A 95 -5.54 2.17 -6.37
N VAL A 96 -6.40 3.05 -5.93
CA VAL A 96 -7.47 3.60 -6.77
C VAL A 96 -6.87 4.54 -7.81
N TRP A 97 -7.44 4.55 -9.01
CA TRP A 97 -7.03 5.41 -10.11
C TRP A 97 -7.03 6.89 -9.69
N GLU A 98 -5.92 7.59 -9.97
CA GLU A 98 -5.72 8.98 -9.55
C GLU A 98 -6.80 9.94 -10.03
N GLN A 99 -7.45 9.65 -11.18
CA GLN A 99 -8.58 10.42 -11.67
C GLN A 99 -9.72 10.57 -10.65
N ILE A 100 -9.85 9.61 -9.73
CA ILE A 100 -10.89 9.64 -8.68
C ILE A 100 -10.41 10.39 -7.45
N THR A 101 -9.10 10.45 -7.19
CA THR A 101 -8.55 10.96 -5.91
C THR A 101 -7.85 12.30 -6.01
N ILE A 102 -7.49 12.79 -7.20
CA ILE A 102 -6.91 14.12 -7.37
C ILE A 102 -8.00 15.18 -7.48
N HIS A 103 -7.90 16.21 -6.63
CA HIS A 103 -8.87 17.33 -6.63
C HIS A 103 -8.68 18.29 -7.81
N SER A 104 -7.42 18.54 -8.18
CA SER A 104 -7.06 19.40 -9.30
C SER A 104 -5.83 18.87 -10.03
N TYR A 105 -5.76 19.10 -11.33
CA TYR A 105 -4.66 18.60 -12.16
C TYR A 105 -3.33 19.29 -11.88
N SER A 106 -2.25 18.51 -11.88
CA SER A 106 -0.88 19.02 -11.69
C SER A 106 -0.26 19.63 -12.96
N GLY A 107 -0.89 19.40 -14.12
CA GLY A 107 -0.39 19.83 -15.43
C GLY A 107 0.60 18.88 -16.08
N GLN A 108 0.91 17.74 -15.45
CA GLN A 108 1.89 16.80 -15.98
C GLN A 108 1.30 15.67 -16.83
N ARG A 109 0.06 15.25 -16.59
CA ARG A 109 -0.52 14.04 -17.23
C ARG A 109 -1.96 14.21 -17.74
N ASP A 110 -2.87 14.83 -16.97
CA ASP A 110 -4.31 14.59 -17.13
C ASP A 110 -5.15 15.84 -17.44
N GLY A 111 -4.54 17.03 -17.43
CA GLY A 111 -5.25 18.28 -17.69
C GLY A 111 -4.44 19.53 -17.37
N PRO A 112 -4.94 20.73 -17.68
CA PRO A 112 -4.25 21.98 -17.40
C PRO A 112 -4.02 22.19 -15.90
N ARG A 113 -2.81 22.59 -15.53
CA ARG A 113 -2.42 22.80 -14.13
C ARG A 113 -3.39 23.72 -13.40
N GLY A 114 -3.88 23.26 -12.25
CA GLY A 114 -4.78 24.00 -11.38
C GLY A 114 -6.25 23.93 -11.76
N GLN A 115 -6.60 23.31 -12.91
CA GLN A 115 -8.00 23.07 -13.24
C GLN A 115 -8.59 22.00 -12.32
N ALA A 116 -9.83 22.26 -11.87
CA ALA A 116 -10.56 21.27 -11.06
C ALA A 116 -10.82 20.00 -11.85
N ASN A 117 -10.65 18.85 -11.20
CA ASN A 117 -10.97 17.56 -11.80
C ASN A 117 -12.47 17.27 -11.63
N PRO A 118 -13.25 17.15 -12.73
CA PRO A 118 -14.69 16.86 -12.64
C PRO A 118 -15.00 15.47 -12.09
N ASP A 119 -14.04 14.54 -12.15
CA ASP A 119 -14.20 13.16 -11.70
C ASP A 119 -13.71 12.94 -10.25
N TYR A 120 -13.33 14.01 -9.56
CA TYR A 120 -12.91 13.92 -8.17
C TYR A 120 -14.03 13.36 -7.29
N LEU A 121 -13.75 12.22 -6.64
CA LEU A 121 -14.71 11.48 -5.82
C LEU A 121 -15.99 11.10 -6.59
N ASN A 122 -15.86 10.72 -7.85
CA ASN A 122 -16.93 10.19 -8.67
C ASN A 122 -17.14 8.68 -8.35
N ALA A 123 -18.19 8.38 -7.58
CA ALA A 123 -18.49 7.01 -7.16
C ALA A 123 -18.87 6.09 -8.33
N GLU A 124 -19.59 6.59 -9.34
CA GLU A 124 -19.97 5.78 -10.50
C GLU A 124 -18.75 5.41 -11.33
N LEU A 125 -17.81 6.34 -11.51
CA LEU A 125 -16.56 6.09 -12.20
C LEU A 125 -15.71 5.04 -11.45
N PHE A 126 -15.62 5.13 -10.12
CA PHE A 126 -14.95 4.10 -9.31
C PHE A 126 -15.62 2.74 -9.48
N LEU A 127 -16.94 2.69 -9.40
CA LEU A 127 -17.69 1.44 -9.51
C LEU A 127 -17.55 0.80 -10.89
N SER A 128 -17.58 1.58 -11.98
CA SER A 128 -17.46 1.07 -13.34
C SER A 128 -16.05 0.65 -13.72
N GLU A 129 -15.05 1.47 -13.41
CA GLU A 129 -13.67 1.28 -13.90
C GLU A 129 -12.79 0.44 -12.96
N MET A 130 -13.12 0.41 -11.68
CA MET A 130 -12.31 -0.28 -10.68
C MET A 130 -13.10 -1.42 -10.00
N TYR A 131 -14.18 -1.12 -9.30
CA TYR A 131 -14.83 -2.10 -8.42
C TYR A 131 -15.40 -3.29 -9.18
N ARG A 132 -16.25 -3.07 -10.20
CA ARG A 132 -16.86 -4.16 -10.98
C ARG A 132 -15.84 -5.04 -11.70
N PRO A 133 -14.84 -4.52 -12.44
CA PRO A 133 -13.80 -5.34 -13.06
C PRO A 133 -13.04 -6.22 -12.05
N TYR A 134 -12.78 -5.72 -10.84
CA TYR A 134 -12.15 -6.51 -9.79
C TYR A 134 -13.08 -7.61 -9.27
N GLN A 135 -14.37 -7.35 -9.11
CA GLN A 135 -15.34 -8.36 -8.69
C GLN A 135 -15.50 -9.46 -9.75
N GLU A 136 -15.46 -9.12 -11.02
CA GLU A 136 -15.65 -10.07 -12.13
C GLU A 136 -14.39 -10.90 -12.41
N HIS A 137 -13.21 -10.29 -12.35
CA HIS A 137 -11.97 -10.92 -12.85
C HIS A 137 -10.91 -11.18 -11.78
N PHE A 138 -11.08 -10.66 -10.55
CA PHE A 138 -10.06 -10.69 -9.50
C PHE A 138 -10.61 -10.92 -8.08
N ARG A 139 -11.88 -11.26 -7.95
CA ARG A 139 -12.62 -11.34 -6.67
C ARG A 139 -11.89 -12.16 -5.59
N GLY A 140 -11.27 -13.28 -5.96
CA GLY A 140 -10.55 -14.16 -5.02
C GLY A 140 -9.25 -13.57 -4.45
N HIS A 141 -8.82 -12.42 -4.98
CA HIS A 141 -7.57 -11.73 -4.64
C HIS A 141 -7.75 -10.24 -4.35
N ALA A 142 -8.98 -9.71 -4.52
CA ALA A 142 -9.28 -8.32 -4.20
C ALA A 142 -9.23 -8.12 -2.68
N GLY A 143 -8.24 -7.38 -2.22
CA GLY A 143 -8.11 -6.83 -0.87
C GLY A 143 -8.51 -5.36 -0.85
N PRO A 144 -7.95 -4.55 0.09
CA PRO A 144 -8.29 -3.14 0.21
C PRO A 144 -8.02 -2.31 -1.05
N PHE A 145 -8.99 -1.48 -1.43
CA PHE A 145 -8.78 -0.38 -2.36
C PHE A 145 -8.26 0.84 -1.59
N VAL A 146 -7.06 1.31 -1.92
CA VAL A 146 -6.43 2.47 -1.29
C VAL A 146 -6.68 3.72 -2.12
N PHE A 147 -7.47 4.62 -1.57
CA PHE A 147 -7.70 5.97 -2.08
C PHE A 147 -6.57 6.88 -1.57
N GLU A 148 -5.55 7.09 -2.39
CA GLU A 148 -4.44 7.99 -2.07
C GLU A 148 -4.78 9.41 -2.51
N PHE A 149 -4.99 10.29 -1.54
CA PHE A 149 -5.22 11.71 -1.76
C PHE A 149 -3.90 12.47 -1.69
N GLN A 150 -3.49 13.03 -2.84
CA GLN A 150 -2.33 13.90 -2.93
C GLN A 150 -2.53 15.16 -2.09
N ALA A 151 -1.42 15.79 -1.67
CA ALA A 151 -1.50 17.05 -0.94
C ALA A 151 -2.29 18.10 -1.73
N SER A 152 -3.26 18.71 -1.09
CA SER A 152 -4.19 19.66 -1.69
C SER A 152 -4.38 20.87 -0.80
N MET A 153 -5.00 21.92 -1.34
CA MET A 153 -5.35 23.16 -0.62
C MET A 153 -6.78 23.12 -0.05
N LEU A 154 -7.43 21.95 -0.09
CA LEU A 154 -8.74 21.78 0.54
C LEU A 154 -8.66 22.02 2.05
N LYS A 155 -9.72 22.58 2.60
CA LYS A 155 -9.87 22.67 4.06
C LYS A 155 -10.23 21.28 4.61
N PRO A 156 -9.76 20.94 5.83
CA PRO A 156 -10.08 19.64 6.44
C PRO A 156 -11.57 19.32 6.49
N GLU A 157 -12.42 20.27 6.84
CA GLU A 157 -13.88 20.11 6.90
C GLU A 157 -14.48 19.82 5.53
N GLU A 158 -14.03 20.50 4.48
CA GLU A 158 -14.49 20.26 3.12
C GLU A 158 -14.06 18.86 2.63
N PHE A 159 -12.82 18.46 2.93
CA PHE A 159 -12.33 17.11 2.59
C PHE A 159 -13.18 16.03 3.28
N VAL A 160 -13.42 16.17 4.58
CA VAL A 160 -14.21 15.23 5.38
C VAL A 160 -15.63 15.08 4.83
N ASN A 161 -16.33 16.18 4.54
CA ASN A 161 -17.69 16.15 3.99
C ASN A 161 -17.74 15.44 2.61
N ARG A 162 -16.76 15.72 1.75
CA ARG A 162 -16.68 15.06 0.43
C ARG A 162 -16.39 13.57 0.51
N VAL A 163 -15.55 13.15 1.46
CA VAL A 163 -15.22 11.75 1.72
C VAL A 163 -16.43 11.01 2.28
N ASP A 164 -17.19 11.64 3.18
CA ASP A 164 -18.43 11.11 3.74
C ASP A 164 -19.46 10.84 2.64
N ASP A 165 -19.76 11.85 1.83
CA ASP A 165 -20.67 11.73 0.68
C ASP A 165 -20.26 10.62 -0.30
N PHE A 166 -18.97 10.48 -0.54
CA PHE A 166 -18.43 9.49 -1.47
C PHE A 166 -18.58 8.07 -0.95
N PHE A 167 -18.09 7.80 0.27
CA PHE A 167 -18.17 6.45 0.84
C PHE A 167 -19.58 6.01 1.16
N GLY A 168 -20.49 6.96 1.42
CA GLY A 168 -21.92 6.69 1.55
C GLY A 168 -22.56 6.07 0.30
N LYS A 169 -21.96 6.24 -0.87
CA LYS A 169 -22.42 5.70 -2.16
C LYS A 169 -21.79 4.36 -2.55
N LEU A 170 -20.77 3.89 -1.80
CA LEU A 170 -20.05 2.68 -2.15
C LEU A 170 -20.66 1.42 -1.48
N PRO A 171 -20.52 0.22 -2.12
CA PRO A 171 -20.91 -1.05 -1.54
C PRO A 171 -20.25 -1.33 -0.19
N ARG A 172 -21.02 -1.71 0.82
CA ARG A 172 -20.52 -1.98 2.18
C ARG A 172 -19.63 -3.23 2.29
N GLU A 173 -19.72 -4.16 1.36
CA GLU A 173 -18.91 -5.37 1.29
C GLU A 173 -17.49 -5.15 0.76
N GLY A 174 -17.18 -3.97 0.23
CA GLY A 174 -15.85 -3.60 -0.21
C GLY A 174 -14.91 -3.27 0.95
N GLN A 175 -13.64 -3.61 0.83
CA GLN A 175 -12.62 -3.12 1.75
C GLN A 175 -12.00 -1.83 1.17
N TYR A 176 -12.16 -0.73 1.86
CA TYR A 176 -11.67 0.59 1.44
C TYR A 176 -10.72 1.17 2.46
N ALA A 177 -9.70 1.87 2.00
CA ALA A 177 -8.74 2.54 2.85
C ALA A 177 -8.38 3.92 2.28
N VAL A 178 -8.19 4.89 3.15
CA VAL A 178 -7.85 6.27 2.79
C VAL A 178 -6.44 6.59 3.22
N GLU A 179 -5.62 7.01 2.27
CA GLU A 179 -4.27 7.52 2.47
C GLU A 179 -4.23 9.01 2.17
N VAL A 180 -3.89 9.83 3.16
CA VAL A 180 -3.79 11.28 3.01
C VAL A 180 -2.32 11.73 2.98
N ARG A 181 -2.03 12.84 2.30
CA ARG A 181 -0.73 13.51 2.20
C ARG A 181 -0.73 14.88 2.86
N ASN A 182 -1.82 15.24 3.54
CA ASN A 182 -1.98 16.43 4.35
C ASN A 182 -2.08 16.02 5.82
N GLU A 183 -1.14 16.45 6.65
CA GLU A 183 -1.16 16.17 8.10
C GLU A 183 -2.40 16.79 8.75
N GLU A 184 -2.79 17.99 8.32
CA GLU A 184 -3.96 18.72 8.82
C GLU A 184 -5.29 17.97 8.62
N PHE A 185 -5.35 16.96 7.77
CA PHE A 185 -6.55 16.14 7.61
C PHE A 185 -6.72 15.08 8.70
N LEU A 186 -5.70 14.82 9.52
CA LEU A 186 -5.75 13.83 10.61
C LEU A 186 -6.54 14.38 11.82
N THR A 187 -7.80 14.71 11.61
CA THR A 187 -8.71 15.28 12.62
C THR A 187 -9.62 14.21 13.23
N PRO A 188 -10.19 14.45 14.44
CA PRO A 188 -11.21 13.56 14.99
C PRO A 188 -12.41 13.35 14.07
N ALA A 189 -12.83 14.37 13.32
CA ALA A 189 -13.93 14.29 12.35
C ALA A 189 -13.57 13.34 11.18
N TYR A 190 -12.34 13.43 10.67
CA TYR A 190 -11.85 12.50 9.63
C TYR A 190 -11.92 11.04 10.09
N PHE A 191 -11.39 10.74 11.28
CA PHE A 191 -11.43 9.37 11.81
C PHE A 191 -12.86 8.89 12.11
N ALA A 192 -13.74 9.81 12.53
CA ALA A 192 -15.15 9.48 12.77
C ALA A 192 -15.87 9.05 11.49
N VAL A 193 -15.73 9.81 10.40
CA VAL A 193 -16.31 9.49 9.09
C VAL A 193 -15.76 8.17 8.54
N LEU A 194 -14.45 7.94 8.59
CA LEU A 194 -13.91 6.67 8.14
C LEU A 194 -14.49 5.49 8.93
N ARG A 195 -14.66 5.63 10.24
CA ARG A 195 -15.23 4.58 11.10
C ARG A 195 -16.69 4.32 10.78
N GLU A 196 -17.48 5.35 10.51
CA GLU A 196 -18.89 5.24 10.13
C GLU A 196 -19.07 4.39 8.87
N HIS A 197 -18.19 4.56 7.90
CA HIS A 197 -18.19 3.80 6.65
C HIS A 197 -17.40 2.48 6.70
N GLY A 198 -16.71 2.17 7.82
CA GLY A 198 -15.86 0.98 7.93
C GLY A 198 -14.61 1.06 7.05
N VAL A 199 -14.16 2.26 6.74
CA VAL A 199 -12.98 2.56 5.90
C VAL A 199 -11.74 2.64 6.77
N ALA A 200 -10.65 1.98 6.38
CA ALA A 200 -9.39 2.03 7.11
C ALA A 200 -8.63 3.34 6.85
N HIS A 201 -8.10 3.96 7.91
CA HIS A 201 -7.02 4.92 7.75
C HIS A 201 -5.74 4.17 7.34
N VAL A 202 -5.02 4.68 6.34
CA VAL A 202 -3.71 4.12 5.94
C VAL A 202 -2.61 4.81 6.73
N PHE A 203 -1.99 4.06 7.63
CA PHE A 203 -0.78 4.51 8.32
C PHE A 203 0.37 4.58 7.31
N ASN A 204 0.85 5.77 6.99
CA ASN A 204 1.87 5.92 5.97
C ASN A 204 3.09 6.72 6.45
N SER A 205 4.28 6.33 5.99
CA SER A 205 5.47 7.14 6.12
C SER A 205 5.68 7.91 4.82
N TRP A 206 5.39 9.19 4.83
CA TRP A 206 5.57 10.10 3.70
C TRP A 206 6.22 11.40 4.18
N THR A 207 6.90 12.09 3.26
CA THR A 207 7.76 13.26 3.52
C THR A 207 7.23 14.28 4.51
N ARG A 208 5.92 14.56 4.50
CA ARG A 208 5.26 15.59 5.32
C ARG A 208 4.21 15.03 6.29
N MET A 209 4.19 13.73 6.46
CA MET A 209 3.28 13.09 7.41
C MET A 209 4.00 12.81 8.73
N PRO A 210 3.28 12.78 9.85
CA PRO A 210 3.81 12.24 11.10
C PRO A 210 4.28 10.80 10.91
N THR A 211 5.17 10.31 11.78
CA THR A 211 5.60 8.91 11.72
C THR A 211 4.40 7.97 11.88
N ILE A 212 4.53 6.73 11.45
CA ILE A 212 3.48 5.71 11.58
C ILE A 212 3.09 5.55 13.06
N GLY A 213 4.08 5.55 13.97
CA GLY A 213 3.84 5.48 15.41
C GLY A 213 3.04 6.69 15.93
N ALA A 214 3.40 7.89 15.51
CA ALA A 214 2.66 9.10 15.89
C ALA A 214 1.21 9.08 15.36
N GLN A 215 0.98 8.60 14.13
CA GLN A 215 -0.37 8.42 13.61
C GLN A 215 -1.17 7.38 14.41
N LEU A 216 -0.52 6.29 14.86
CA LEU A 216 -1.15 5.24 15.66
C LEU A 216 -1.62 5.73 17.04
N GLU A 217 -0.91 6.69 17.64
CA GLU A 217 -1.27 7.30 18.92
C GLU A 217 -2.43 8.33 18.81
N LEU A 218 -2.82 8.73 17.60
CA LEU A 218 -3.97 9.63 17.43
C LEU A 218 -5.27 8.94 17.85
N PRO A 219 -6.08 9.57 18.71
CA PRO A 219 -7.33 8.97 19.16
C PRO A 219 -8.26 8.62 18.01
N GLY A 220 -8.63 7.35 17.91
CA GLY A 220 -9.55 6.85 16.89
C GLY A 220 -8.93 6.56 15.52
N SER A 221 -7.62 6.55 15.38
CA SER A 221 -6.90 6.27 14.11
C SER A 221 -7.16 4.86 13.57
N LEU A 222 -7.49 3.89 14.41
CA LEU A 222 -7.93 2.56 14.00
C LEU A 222 -9.43 2.60 13.66
N THR A 223 -9.74 2.81 12.38
CA THR A 223 -11.09 3.16 11.90
C THR A 223 -11.89 1.99 11.31
N ALA A 224 -11.25 0.83 11.06
CA ALA A 224 -11.90 -0.32 10.42
C ALA A 224 -11.58 -1.63 11.14
N THR A 225 -12.21 -2.72 10.71
CA THR A 225 -11.93 -4.09 11.16
C THR A 225 -10.68 -4.71 10.51
N PHE A 226 -9.87 -3.92 9.86
CA PHE A 226 -8.57 -4.28 9.29
C PHE A 226 -7.65 -3.06 9.32
N ILE A 227 -6.35 -3.29 9.25
CA ILE A 227 -5.31 -2.28 9.26
C ILE A 227 -4.64 -2.24 7.89
N VAL A 228 -4.32 -1.05 7.39
CA VAL A 228 -3.47 -0.86 6.22
C VAL A 228 -2.31 0.06 6.58
N ALA A 229 -1.09 -0.36 6.26
CA ALA A 229 0.10 0.47 6.43
C ALA A 229 0.95 0.48 5.16
N ARG A 230 1.52 1.63 4.85
CA ARG A 230 2.42 1.83 3.71
C ARG A 230 3.71 2.53 4.18
N ALA A 231 4.78 1.75 4.33
CA ALA A 231 6.12 2.25 4.62
C ALA A 231 6.79 2.71 3.32
N LEU A 232 6.78 3.99 3.02
CA LEU A 232 7.09 4.55 1.70
C LEU A 232 8.45 5.27 1.64
N LEU A 233 8.57 6.37 2.40
CA LEU A 233 9.73 7.25 2.42
C LEU A 233 10.05 7.61 3.87
N ARG A 234 11.31 8.00 4.10
CA ARG A 234 11.70 8.62 5.36
C ARG A 234 11.15 10.06 5.40
N PRO A 235 10.63 10.55 6.53
CA PRO A 235 10.27 11.95 6.67
C PRO A 235 11.43 12.88 6.28
N GLY A 236 11.14 13.94 5.53
CA GLY A 236 12.12 14.91 5.04
C GLY A 236 12.90 14.49 3.78
N THR A 237 12.75 13.24 3.28
CA THR A 237 13.39 12.78 2.05
C THR A 237 12.44 12.93 0.87
N THR A 238 12.93 13.43 -0.26
CA THR A 238 12.15 13.48 -1.51
C THR A 238 12.15 12.13 -2.24
N TYR A 239 11.20 11.98 -3.15
CA TYR A 239 11.11 10.78 -3.99
C TYR A 239 12.38 10.55 -4.83
N ASP A 240 12.89 11.61 -5.49
CA ASP A 240 14.04 11.52 -6.40
C ASP A 240 15.32 11.22 -5.64
N GLU A 241 15.57 11.87 -4.50
CA GLU A 241 16.69 11.56 -3.61
C GLU A 241 16.71 10.09 -3.19
N ALA A 242 15.55 9.52 -2.83
CA ALA A 242 15.47 8.12 -2.44
C ALA A 242 15.67 7.15 -3.62
N VAL A 243 15.25 7.51 -4.84
CA VAL A 243 15.49 6.72 -6.05
C VAL A 243 16.98 6.67 -6.35
N ASP A 244 17.65 7.82 -6.31
CA ASP A 244 19.10 7.94 -6.62
C ASP A 244 19.95 7.22 -5.56
N ALA A 245 19.61 7.38 -4.27
CA ALA A 245 20.35 6.78 -3.17
C ALA A 245 20.20 5.25 -3.11
N PHE A 246 19.03 4.72 -3.45
CA PHE A 246 18.67 3.33 -3.11
C PHE A 246 18.65 2.37 -4.30
N SER A 247 18.65 2.86 -5.55
CA SER A 247 18.77 2.00 -6.73
C SER A 247 20.06 1.16 -6.69
N PRO A 248 20.04 -0.13 -7.07
CA PRO A 248 18.97 -0.92 -7.69
C PRO A 248 18.03 -1.66 -6.71
N TYR A 249 18.00 -1.29 -5.43
CA TYR A 249 17.13 -1.85 -4.38
C TYR A 249 17.49 -3.28 -3.93
N ASP A 250 18.76 -3.63 -4.02
CA ASP A 250 19.30 -4.96 -3.71
C ASP A 250 19.65 -5.17 -2.23
N ARG A 251 19.83 -4.08 -1.48
CA ARG A 251 20.27 -4.09 -0.07
C ARG A 251 19.69 -2.93 0.73
N ILE A 252 19.74 -3.05 2.05
CA ILE A 252 19.50 -1.93 2.96
C ILE A 252 20.66 -0.95 2.81
N ARG A 253 20.33 0.30 2.50
CA ARG A 253 21.28 1.40 2.35
C ARG A 253 21.29 2.29 3.59
N GLU A 254 20.12 2.62 4.07
CA GLU A 254 19.90 3.46 5.23
C GLU A 254 18.91 2.81 6.19
N PRO A 255 19.36 2.10 7.24
CA PRO A 255 18.49 1.53 8.24
C PRO A 255 17.59 2.58 8.90
N ASN A 256 16.32 2.24 9.14
CA ASN A 256 15.36 3.09 9.84
C ASN A 256 14.74 2.35 11.03
N PRO A 257 15.42 2.33 12.20
CA PRO A 257 14.94 1.62 13.39
C PRO A 257 13.59 2.12 13.90
N GLU A 258 13.31 3.43 13.76
CA GLU A 258 12.03 4.03 14.14
C GLU A 258 10.88 3.44 13.32
N LEU A 259 11.01 3.42 12.00
CA LEU A 259 10.01 2.81 11.11
C LEU A 259 9.77 1.33 11.44
N ARG A 260 10.84 0.57 11.70
CA ARG A 260 10.74 -0.85 12.09
C ARG A 260 10.00 -1.02 13.40
N HIS A 261 10.27 -0.15 14.38
CA HIS A 261 9.56 -0.11 15.64
C HIS A 261 8.08 0.21 15.48
N ASP A 262 7.75 1.24 14.71
CA ASP A 262 6.38 1.66 14.42
C ASP A 262 5.56 0.53 13.76
N ILE A 263 6.17 -0.17 12.81
CA ILE A 263 5.51 -1.32 12.16
C ILE A 263 5.34 -2.48 13.16
N ALA A 264 6.30 -2.72 14.04
CA ALA A 264 6.15 -3.73 15.09
C ALA A 264 4.96 -3.40 16.03
N GLN A 265 4.75 -2.12 16.35
CA GLN A 265 3.56 -1.68 17.11
C GLN A 265 2.25 -1.97 16.36
N LEU A 266 2.21 -1.73 15.05
CA LEU A 266 1.03 -2.09 14.23
C LEU A 266 0.77 -3.60 14.21
N VAL A 267 1.83 -4.41 14.14
CA VAL A 267 1.73 -5.88 14.24
C VAL A 267 1.13 -6.28 15.58
N ASP A 268 1.58 -5.68 16.67
CA ASP A 268 1.04 -5.93 18.01
C ASP A 268 -0.42 -5.50 18.15
N ARG A 269 -0.81 -4.38 17.55
CA ARG A 269 -2.21 -3.95 17.49
C ARG A 269 -3.07 -4.93 16.71
N ALA A 270 -2.62 -5.38 15.53
CA ALA A 270 -3.33 -6.38 14.74
C ALA A 270 -3.53 -7.69 15.52
N ARG A 271 -2.48 -8.15 16.21
CA ARG A 271 -2.51 -9.35 17.06
C ARG A 271 -3.51 -9.21 18.21
N THR A 272 -3.47 -8.09 18.91
CA THR A 272 -4.35 -7.82 20.07
C THR A 272 -5.82 -7.71 19.64
N MET A 273 -6.09 -7.02 18.53
CA MET A 273 -7.43 -6.82 18.00
C MET A 273 -7.95 -8.03 17.21
N ARG A 274 -7.06 -8.96 16.83
CA ARG A 274 -7.36 -10.12 15.97
C ARG A 274 -7.92 -9.71 14.61
N VAL A 275 -7.38 -8.66 14.01
CA VAL A 275 -7.81 -8.14 12.71
C VAL A 275 -6.69 -8.30 11.66
N PRO A 276 -7.05 -8.45 10.39
CA PRO A 276 -6.05 -8.46 9.30
C PRO A 276 -5.27 -7.15 9.25
N ALA A 277 -3.95 -7.24 9.02
CA ALA A 277 -3.09 -6.08 8.79
C ALA A 277 -2.32 -6.24 7.48
N TYR A 278 -2.60 -5.39 6.53
CA TYR A 278 -1.91 -5.29 5.24
C TYR A 278 -0.77 -4.28 5.37
N ILE A 279 0.46 -4.76 5.42
CA ILE A 279 1.64 -3.92 5.64
C ILE A 279 2.51 -3.96 4.38
N LEU A 280 2.48 -2.87 3.62
CA LEU A 280 3.22 -2.73 2.37
C LEU A 280 4.49 -1.90 2.60
N VAL A 281 5.64 -2.50 2.33
CA VAL A 281 6.94 -1.82 2.41
C VAL A 281 7.40 -1.44 1.01
N ASN A 282 7.92 -0.24 0.86
CA ASN A 282 8.54 0.24 -0.36
C ASN A 282 10.07 0.17 -0.26
N ASN A 283 10.75 -0.06 -1.37
CA ASN A 283 12.21 -0.05 -1.41
C ASN A 283 12.82 1.25 -0.91
N ARG A 284 12.12 2.38 -1.10
CA ARG A 284 12.57 3.71 -0.67
C ARG A 284 12.48 3.95 0.84
N ALA A 285 11.97 3.00 1.60
CA ALA A 285 11.99 3.08 3.05
C ALA A 285 13.41 2.94 3.63
N GLU A 286 14.20 1.97 3.10
CA GLU A 286 15.55 1.66 3.58
C GLU A 286 16.52 1.22 2.47
N GLY A 287 16.05 1.02 1.23
CA GLY A 287 16.85 0.54 0.08
C GLY A 287 16.44 -0.83 -0.47
N SER A 288 15.78 -1.69 0.31
CA SER A 288 15.30 -3.01 -0.14
C SER A 288 14.11 -3.47 0.69
N ALA A 289 12.91 -3.41 0.11
CA ALA A 289 11.69 -3.79 0.81
C ALA A 289 11.70 -5.23 1.35
N PRO A 290 12.15 -6.25 0.61
CA PRO A 290 12.23 -7.61 1.16
C PRO A 290 13.13 -7.71 2.40
N ARG A 291 14.29 -7.06 2.36
CA ARG A 291 15.23 -7.06 3.49
C ARG A 291 14.72 -6.24 4.67
N THR A 292 14.05 -5.11 4.42
CA THR A 292 13.37 -4.33 5.45
C THR A 292 12.33 -5.17 6.18
N ILE A 293 11.50 -5.93 5.46
CA ILE A 293 10.52 -6.85 6.05
C ILE A 293 11.21 -7.92 6.90
N MET A 294 12.31 -8.50 6.42
CA MET A 294 13.09 -9.46 7.21
C MET A 294 13.58 -8.87 8.53
N GLU A 295 14.12 -7.65 8.50
CA GLU A 295 14.59 -6.95 9.70
C GLU A 295 13.46 -6.63 10.68
N ILE A 296 12.29 -6.20 10.18
CA ILE A 296 11.10 -5.99 11.00
C ILE A 296 10.73 -7.30 11.71
N VAL A 297 10.64 -8.40 10.96
CA VAL A 297 10.27 -9.71 11.53
C VAL A 297 11.30 -10.25 12.52
N ARG A 298 12.60 -10.00 12.32
CA ARG A 298 13.64 -10.32 13.31
C ARG A 298 13.41 -9.59 14.63
N GLY A 299 12.88 -8.37 14.60
CA GLY A 299 12.58 -7.55 15.77
C GLY A 299 11.24 -7.88 16.46
N LEU A 300 10.34 -8.67 15.86
CA LEU A 300 9.07 -9.05 16.47
C LEU A 300 9.30 -9.96 17.70
N ARG A 301 8.50 -9.72 18.75
CA ARG A 301 8.54 -10.47 20.03
C ARG A 301 7.42 -11.50 20.11
#